data_da085f6e11a7f420f2aa40a85569429f
#
_entry.id   da085f6e11a7f420f2aa40a85569429f
#
_cell.length_a   1.000
_cell.length_b   1.000
_cell.length_c   1.000
_cell.angle_alpha   90.00
_cell.angle_beta   90.00
_cell.angle_gamma   90.00
#
_symmetry.space_group_name_H-M   'P 1'
#
loop_
_entity.id
_entity.type
_entity.pdbx_description
1 polymer ?
#
loop_
_entity_poly.entity_id
_entity_poly.type
_entity_poly.pdbx_seq_one_letter_code
_entity_poly.pdbx_strand_id
1 'polypeptide(L)'
;EELHKLRRIWATQALNRFDVEAAIELARSPSPKARAGALRALYYDAPRTEGLLPVAESAVSDPSGQVRLWGVSLLAQLASPKTVPIALKAMDGIEADDFLDFAVWSICREHRDRWADEMKEKGKNPFANLSQLLFASSAIGERLGADRILASLSDGKIKDDQTVWDIANWMANEGSPAHLSKLLGLATETKSVTRQHAYMNALLTAKKLRKINPSGTDRIASFLNSENDTIFGVAAQLAGLWKVESSRPALEKILNDDRASPVRSKAVLQALISLGGEKTNSYLNQLFGDPKTPYGRKAMVVTGQSKAQPILAARRAVKLLQGAPGGKDKFGIYAAFLGNRGATRALATEISQANLPEPIALQGLQLAESSPTRPKELIAAIQKAGGLKPMKMSLSLSEMA
;
A
#
# COMPACT_ATOMS: atom_id res chain seq x y z
N GLU A 1 -21.11 -34.57 -32.10
CA GLU A 1 -21.14 -33.92 -33.43
C GLU A 1 -20.20 -32.70 -33.43
N GLU A 2 -20.37 -31.73 -32.54
CA GLU A 2 -19.61 -30.48 -32.48
C GLU A 2 -18.09 -30.68 -32.36
N LEU A 3 -17.63 -31.66 -31.57
CA LEU A 3 -16.22 -31.97 -31.43
C LEU A 3 -15.62 -32.58 -32.69
N HIS A 4 -16.43 -33.27 -33.51
CA HIS A 4 -15.97 -33.78 -34.83
C HIS A 4 -15.79 -32.63 -35.83
N LYS A 5 -16.72 -31.64 -35.81
CA LYS A 5 -16.58 -30.42 -36.61
C LYS A 5 -15.28 -29.68 -36.21
N LEU A 6 -15.02 -29.53 -34.92
CA LEU A 6 -13.81 -28.88 -34.40
C LEU A 6 -12.53 -29.60 -34.86
N ARG A 7 -12.49 -30.93 -34.75
CA ARG A 7 -11.33 -31.73 -35.21
C ARG A 7 -11.09 -31.56 -36.69
N ARG A 8 -12.16 -31.51 -37.50
CA ARG A 8 -12.06 -31.24 -38.94
C ARG A 8 -11.47 -29.87 -39.23
N ILE A 9 -11.92 -28.82 -38.52
CA ILE A 9 -11.36 -27.45 -38.64
C ILE A 9 -9.86 -27.44 -38.32
N TRP A 10 -9.43 -28.09 -37.24
CA TRP A 10 -8.04 -28.16 -36.90
C TRP A 10 -7.19 -28.97 -37.88
N ALA A 11 -7.75 -30.04 -38.43
CA ALA A 11 -7.06 -30.82 -39.46
C ALA A 11 -6.89 -30.02 -40.76
N THR A 12 -7.90 -29.30 -41.19
CA THR A 12 -7.81 -28.45 -42.39
C THR A 12 -6.86 -27.28 -42.17
N GLN A 13 -6.84 -26.72 -40.96
CA GLN A 13 -5.89 -25.66 -40.58
C GLN A 13 -4.43 -26.17 -40.65
N ALA A 14 -4.15 -27.35 -40.11
CA ALA A 14 -2.82 -27.95 -40.16
C ALA A 14 -2.36 -28.24 -41.61
N LEU A 15 -3.29 -28.40 -42.53
CA LEU A 15 -3.03 -28.59 -43.98
C LEU A 15 -2.98 -27.28 -44.77
N ASN A 16 -2.99 -26.12 -44.10
CA ASN A 16 -3.09 -24.79 -44.72
C ASN A 16 -4.35 -24.64 -45.63
N ARG A 17 -5.44 -25.30 -45.25
CA ARG A 17 -6.75 -25.22 -45.92
C ARG A 17 -7.82 -24.84 -44.90
N PHE A 18 -7.56 -23.78 -44.14
CA PHE A 18 -8.45 -23.36 -43.07
C PHE A 18 -9.80 -22.89 -43.58
N ASP A 19 -10.86 -23.53 -43.07
CA ASP A 19 -12.25 -23.18 -43.38
C ASP A 19 -12.74 -22.14 -42.34
N VAL A 20 -12.60 -20.88 -42.67
CA VAL A 20 -12.96 -19.74 -41.82
C VAL A 20 -14.46 -19.73 -41.52
N GLU A 21 -15.30 -19.98 -42.52
CA GLU A 21 -16.75 -19.93 -42.40
C GLU A 21 -17.24 -21.02 -41.43
N ALA A 22 -16.74 -22.24 -41.57
CA ALA A 22 -17.06 -23.34 -40.66
C ALA A 22 -16.58 -23.03 -39.23
N ALA A 23 -15.43 -22.36 -39.07
CA ALA A 23 -14.96 -21.95 -37.75
C ALA A 23 -15.83 -20.84 -37.12
N ILE A 24 -16.30 -19.86 -37.91
CA ILE A 24 -17.23 -18.82 -37.46
C ILE A 24 -18.58 -19.43 -37.06
N GLU A 25 -19.09 -20.39 -37.84
CA GLU A 25 -20.31 -21.11 -37.50
C GLU A 25 -20.16 -21.88 -36.20
N LEU A 26 -19.04 -22.62 -36.02
CA LEU A 26 -18.77 -23.39 -34.83
C LEU A 26 -18.54 -22.51 -33.58
N ALA A 27 -18.07 -21.27 -33.73
CA ALA A 27 -17.97 -20.29 -32.65
C ALA A 27 -19.33 -19.88 -32.04
N ARG A 28 -20.44 -20.29 -32.68
CA ARG A 28 -21.83 -20.11 -32.21
C ARG A 28 -22.45 -21.40 -31.66
N SER A 29 -21.70 -22.50 -31.58
CA SER A 29 -22.14 -23.80 -31.11
C SER A 29 -22.73 -23.73 -29.70
N PRO A 30 -23.72 -24.57 -29.33
CA PRO A 30 -24.20 -24.69 -27.96
C PRO A 30 -23.12 -25.21 -27.01
N SER A 31 -22.09 -25.90 -27.48
CA SER A 31 -20.98 -26.42 -26.69
C SER A 31 -19.90 -25.34 -26.41
N PRO A 32 -19.67 -24.96 -25.15
CA PRO A 32 -18.59 -23.99 -24.82
C PRO A 32 -17.22 -24.44 -25.29
N LYS A 33 -16.93 -25.76 -25.22
CA LYS A 33 -15.66 -26.32 -25.68
C LYS A 33 -15.49 -26.17 -27.19
N ALA A 34 -16.56 -26.35 -27.94
CA ALA A 34 -16.54 -26.17 -29.40
C ALA A 34 -16.36 -24.70 -29.77
N ARG A 35 -17.08 -23.78 -29.08
CA ARG A 35 -16.92 -22.33 -29.28
C ARG A 35 -15.49 -21.90 -29.00
N ALA A 36 -14.92 -22.27 -27.84
CA ALA A 36 -13.56 -21.92 -27.45
C ALA A 36 -12.52 -22.47 -28.44
N GLY A 37 -12.70 -23.73 -28.89
CA GLY A 37 -11.82 -24.36 -29.87
C GLY A 37 -11.87 -23.71 -31.26
N ALA A 38 -13.05 -23.26 -31.69
CA ALA A 38 -13.23 -22.52 -32.92
C ALA A 38 -12.57 -21.13 -32.87
N LEU A 39 -12.78 -20.40 -31.77
CA LEU A 39 -12.12 -19.10 -31.54
C LEU A 39 -10.59 -19.24 -31.52
N ARG A 40 -10.07 -20.31 -30.91
CA ARG A 40 -8.63 -20.59 -30.93
C ARG A 40 -8.13 -20.80 -32.38
N ALA A 41 -8.88 -21.51 -33.21
CA ALA A 41 -8.51 -21.70 -34.62
C ALA A 41 -8.53 -20.36 -35.38
N LEU A 42 -9.55 -19.54 -35.17
CA LEU A 42 -9.64 -18.18 -35.72
C LEU A 42 -8.49 -17.27 -35.23
N TYR A 43 -8.07 -17.37 -33.98
CA TYR A 43 -6.96 -16.62 -33.46
C TYR A 43 -5.67 -16.83 -34.28
N TYR A 44 -5.32 -18.07 -34.59
CA TYR A 44 -4.11 -18.38 -35.36
C TYR A 44 -4.20 -17.97 -36.84
N ASP A 45 -5.39 -17.78 -37.36
CA ASP A 45 -5.62 -17.36 -38.75
C ASP A 45 -6.00 -15.87 -38.89
N ALA A 46 -6.22 -15.17 -37.75
CA ALA A 46 -6.70 -13.80 -37.73
C ALA A 46 -5.88 -12.80 -38.58
N PRO A 47 -4.52 -12.89 -38.65
CA PRO A 47 -3.74 -11.99 -39.50
C PRO A 47 -4.08 -12.08 -40.98
N ARG A 48 -4.78 -13.14 -41.44
CA ARG A 48 -5.12 -13.40 -42.82
C ARG A 48 -6.64 -13.30 -43.11
N THR A 49 -7.43 -13.03 -42.04
CA THR A 49 -8.90 -13.10 -42.13
C THR A 49 -9.51 -11.77 -41.73
N GLU A 50 -10.33 -11.22 -42.62
CA GLU A 50 -11.11 -10.01 -42.33
C GLU A 50 -12.45 -10.36 -41.66
N GLY A 51 -13.12 -9.37 -41.07
CA GLY A 51 -14.51 -9.51 -40.58
C GLY A 51 -14.65 -10.26 -39.24
N LEU A 52 -13.56 -10.57 -38.51
CA LEU A 52 -13.61 -11.32 -37.24
C LEU A 52 -14.04 -10.51 -36.04
N LEU A 53 -14.09 -9.17 -36.11
CA LEU A 53 -14.45 -8.31 -34.98
C LEU A 53 -15.81 -8.63 -34.36
N PRO A 54 -16.92 -8.87 -35.14
CA PRO A 54 -18.21 -9.23 -34.55
C PRO A 54 -18.20 -10.60 -33.85
N VAL A 55 -17.39 -11.54 -34.31
CA VAL A 55 -17.23 -12.86 -33.69
C VAL A 55 -16.56 -12.73 -32.35
N ALA A 56 -15.46 -11.98 -32.31
CA ALA A 56 -14.73 -11.69 -31.06
C ALA A 56 -15.60 -10.89 -30.08
N GLU A 57 -16.38 -9.90 -30.54
CA GLU A 57 -17.29 -9.11 -29.70
C GLU A 57 -18.39 -9.99 -29.07
N SER A 58 -18.95 -10.95 -29.81
CA SER A 58 -19.89 -11.91 -29.24
C SER A 58 -19.22 -12.79 -28.17
N ALA A 59 -17.99 -13.24 -28.42
CA ALA A 59 -17.27 -14.14 -27.54
C ALA A 59 -16.88 -13.53 -26.19
N VAL A 60 -16.57 -12.24 -26.12
CA VAL A 60 -16.18 -11.59 -24.84
C VAL A 60 -17.33 -11.47 -23.85
N SER A 61 -18.56 -11.64 -24.29
CA SER A 61 -19.74 -11.64 -23.40
C SER A 61 -20.31 -13.05 -23.16
N ASP A 62 -19.56 -14.10 -23.52
CA ASP A 62 -20.00 -15.51 -23.37
C ASP A 62 -20.05 -15.90 -21.88
N PRO A 63 -21.03 -16.72 -21.44
CA PRO A 63 -21.09 -17.24 -20.11
C PRO A 63 -19.86 -18.09 -19.69
N SER A 64 -19.15 -18.67 -20.65
CA SER A 64 -17.94 -19.47 -20.42
C SER A 64 -16.67 -18.57 -20.36
N GLY A 65 -15.94 -18.58 -19.24
CA GLY A 65 -14.66 -17.87 -19.09
C GLY A 65 -13.64 -18.26 -20.15
N GLN A 66 -13.60 -19.54 -20.54
CA GLN A 66 -12.69 -20.01 -21.60
C GLN A 66 -13.04 -19.41 -22.97
N VAL A 67 -14.33 -19.25 -23.28
CA VAL A 67 -14.76 -18.60 -24.52
C VAL A 67 -14.41 -17.12 -24.50
N ARG A 68 -14.66 -16.43 -23.38
CA ARG A 68 -14.26 -15.02 -23.21
C ARG A 68 -12.76 -14.83 -23.38
N LEU A 69 -11.94 -15.70 -22.77
CA LEU A 69 -10.48 -15.64 -22.90
C LEU A 69 -10.02 -15.74 -24.36
N TRP A 70 -10.59 -16.68 -25.12
CA TRP A 70 -10.28 -16.78 -26.56
C TRP A 70 -10.86 -15.63 -27.38
N GLY A 71 -11.99 -15.06 -26.98
CA GLY A 71 -12.51 -13.81 -27.55
C GLY A 71 -11.55 -12.63 -27.39
N VAL A 72 -11.03 -12.42 -26.19
CA VAL A 72 -10.01 -11.39 -25.89
C VAL A 72 -8.71 -11.67 -26.68
N SER A 73 -8.26 -12.93 -26.70
CA SER A 73 -7.07 -13.32 -27.45
C SER A 73 -7.24 -13.03 -28.96
N LEU A 74 -8.42 -13.32 -29.51
CA LEU A 74 -8.72 -13.00 -30.92
C LEU A 74 -8.68 -11.49 -31.15
N LEU A 75 -9.26 -10.67 -30.26
CA LEU A 75 -9.21 -9.21 -30.37
C LEU A 75 -7.78 -8.68 -30.42
N ALA A 76 -6.84 -9.29 -29.70
CA ALA A 76 -5.44 -8.89 -29.69
C ALA A 76 -4.77 -9.05 -31.09
N GLN A 77 -5.30 -9.91 -31.95
CA GLN A 77 -4.81 -10.08 -33.32
C GLN A 77 -5.43 -9.11 -34.35
N LEU A 78 -6.48 -8.37 -33.94
CA LEU A 78 -7.24 -7.53 -34.86
C LEU A 78 -6.75 -6.08 -34.87
N ALA A 79 -6.65 -5.49 -36.07
CA ALA A 79 -6.23 -4.12 -36.29
C ALA A 79 -7.41 -3.12 -36.22
N SER A 80 -8.06 -2.99 -35.02
CA SER A 80 -9.19 -2.07 -34.84
C SER A 80 -9.02 -1.22 -33.57
N PRO A 81 -9.40 0.07 -33.58
CA PRO A 81 -9.44 0.90 -32.39
C PRO A 81 -10.48 0.43 -31.36
N LYS A 82 -11.44 -0.36 -31.78
CA LYS A 82 -12.51 -0.90 -30.91
C LYS A 82 -12.08 -2.12 -30.09
N THR A 83 -10.91 -2.71 -30.36
CA THR A 83 -10.49 -3.97 -29.72
C THR A 83 -10.40 -3.85 -28.20
N VAL A 84 -9.81 -2.78 -27.65
CA VAL A 84 -9.66 -2.60 -26.20
C VAL A 84 -11.00 -2.33 -25.51
N PRO A 85 -11.85 -1.39 -25.97
CA PRO A 85 -13.19 -1.21 -25.39
C PRO A 85 -14.06 -2.49 -25.42
N ILE A 86 -13.94 -3.30 -26.47
CA ILE A 86 -14.66 -4.58 -26.56
C ILE A 86 -14.06 -5.60 -25.59
N ALA A 87 -12.74 -5.73 -25.51
CA ALA A 87 -12.07 -6.67 -24.60
C ALA A 87 -12.43 -6.41 -23.13
N LEU A 88 -12.56 -5.15 -22.73
CA LEU A 88 -12.94 -4.78 -21.37
C LEU A 88 -14.35 -5.23 -20.97
N LYS A 89 -15.27 -5.45 -21.93
CA LYS A 89 -16.59 -6.05 -21.67
C LYS A 89 -16.48 -7.47 -21.11
N ALA A 90 -15.37 -8.18 -21.39
CA ALA A 90 -15.16 -9.53 -20.90
C ALA A 90 -15.08 -9.62 -19.37
N MET A 91 -14.82 -8.49 -18.69
CA MET A 91 -14.72 -8.39 -17.23
C MET A 91 -16.04 -7.92 -16.60
N ASP A 92 -17.03 -7.48 -17.37
CA ASP A 92 -18.26 -6.91 -16.82
C ASP A 92 -19.11 -8.01 -16.13
N GLY A 93 -19.44 -7.80 -14.87
CA GLY A 93 -20.40 -8.62 -14.11
C GLY A 93 -19.95 -10.04 -13.73
N ILE A 94 -18.65 -10.31 -13.68
CA ILE A 94 -18.07 -11.62 -13.34
C ILE A 94 -17.09 -11.52 -12.19
N GLU A 95 -16.90 -12.68 -11.51
CA GLU A 95 -15.81 -12.83 -10.53
C GLU A 95 -14.45 -12.68 -11.21
N ALA A 96 -13.48 -12.19 -10.46
CA ALA A 96 -12.10 -12.02 -10.91
C ALA A 96 -11.53 -13.37 -11.43
N ASP A 97 -10.93 -13.32 -12.62
CA ASP A 97 -10.25 -14.44 -13.27
C ASP A 97 -8.86 -13.98 -13.71
N ASP A 98 -7.82 -14.44 -13.02
CA ASP A 98 -6.45 -14.01 -13.23
C ASP A 98 -5.98 -14.13 -14.69
N PHE A 99 -6.44 -15.16 -15.42
CA PHE A 99 -6.08 -15.36 -16.83
C PHE A 99 -6.78 -14.36 -17.74
N LEU A 100 -8.06 -14.11 -17.49
CA LEU A 100 -8.84 -13.15 -18.24
C LEU A 100 -8.37 -11.72 -17.97
N ASP A 101 -8.13 -11.40 -16.71
CA ASP A 101 -7.59 -10.10 -16.27
C ASP A 101 -6.23 -9.83 -16.94
N PHE A 102 -5.34 -10.83 -16.95
CA PHE A 102 -4.05 -10.73 -17.62
C PHE A 102 -4.19 -10.53 -19.13
N ALA A 103 -5.10 -11.27 -19.79
CA ALA A 103 -5.33 -11.13 -21.22
C ALA A 103 -5.86 -9.74 -21.58
N VAL A 104 -6.82 -9.23 -20.81
CA VAL A 104 -7.36 -7.87 -20.99
C VAL A 104 -6.30 -6.80 -20.65
N TRP A 105 -5.49 -7.02 -19.64
CA TRP A 105 -4.37 -6.14 -19.32
C TRP A 105 -3.35 -6.08 -20.45
N SER A 106 -3.01 -7.23 -21.03
CA SER A 106 -2.06 -7.32 -22.15
C SER A 106 -2.57 -6.56 -23.38
N ILE A 107 -3.82 -6.75 -23.78
CA ILE A 107 -4.38 -6.05 -24.95
C ILE A 107 -4.47 -4.53 -24.72
N CYS A 108 -4.74 -4.07 -23.51
CA CYS A 108 -4.70 -2.64 -23.19
C CYS A 108 -3.31 -2.04 -23.45
N ARG A 109 -2.25 -2.77 -23.14
CA ARG A 109 -0.85 -2.33 -23.36
C ARG A 109 -0.44 -2.43 -24.82
N GLU A 110 -0.67 -3.58 -25.44
CA GLU A 110 -0.26 -3.86 -26.82
C GLU A 110 -0.97 -2.93 -27.82
N HIS A 111 -2.23 -2.61 -27.56
CA HIS A 111 -3.03 -1.73 -28.41
C HIS A 111 -3.13 -0.29 -27.88
N ARG A 112 -2.21 0.10 -26.98
CA ARG A 112 -2.19 1.43 -26.35
C ARG A 112 -2.41 2.57 -27.37
N ASP A 113 -1.67 2.57 -28.45
CA ASP A 113 -1.69 3.66 -29.43
C ASP A 113 -3.04 3.79 -30.16
N ARG A 114 -3.86 2.74 -30.14
CA ARG A 114 -5.17 2.74 -30.79
C ARG A 114 -6.27 3.41 -29.97
N TRP A 115 -6.15 3.45 -28.64
CA TRP A 115 -7.16 4.03 -27.77
C TRP A 115 -6.66 5.25 -26.96
N ALA A 116 -5.36 5.31 -26.66
CA ALA A 116 -4.80 6.37 -25.87
C ALA A 116 -4.87 7.75 -26.55
N ASP A 117 -4.80 7.78 -27.87
CA ASP A 117 -4.90 9.03 -28.63
C ASP A 117 -6.32 9.60 -28.61
N GLU A 118 -7.37 8.75 -28.62
CA GLU A 118 -8.73 9.22 -28.42
C GLU A 118 -8.92 9.89 -27.04
N MET A 119 -8.23 9.38 -26.00
CA MET A 119 -8.29 9.96 -24.66
C MET A 119 -7.64 11.32 -24.55
N LYS A 120 -6.73 11.68 -25.45
CA LYS A 120 -6.10 13.01 -25.52
C LYS A 120 -7.04 14.06 -26.08
N GLU A 121 -8.02 13.64 -26.90
CA GLU A 121 -9.01 14.56 -27.45
C GLU A 121 -10.08 14.91 -26.40
N LYS A 122 -10.32 16.23 -26.24
CA LYS A 122 -11.25 16.75 -25.25
C LYS A 122 -12.68 16.17 -25.50
N GLY A 123 -13.21 15.51 -24.48
CA GLY A 123 -14.57 14.96 -24.50
C GLY A 123 -14.70 13.54 -25.02
N LYS A 124 -13.69 12.98 -25.68
CA LYS A 124 -13.73 11.59 -26.15
C LYS A 124 -13.38 10.61 -25.02
N ASN A 125 -14.07 9.52 -24.97
CA ASN A 125 -13.84 8.38 -24.08
C ASN A 125 -14.28 7.10 -24.76
N PRO A 126 -13.36 6.20 -25.13
CA PRO A 126 -13.71 4.95 -25.78
C PRO A 126 -14.37 3.93 -24.82
N PHE A 127 -14.27 4.17 -23.51
CA PHE A 127 -14.72 3.22 -22.49
C PHE A 127 -16.16 3.49 -22.05
N ALA A 128 -16.93 2.42 -21.82
CA ALA A 128 -18.33 2.49 -21.47
C ALA A 128 -18.56 2.99 -20.03
N ASN A 129 -17.65 2.68 -19.13
CA ASN A 129 -17.78 3.01 -17.70
C ASN A 129 -16.43 3.34 -17.07
N LEU A 130 -16.47 3.79 -15.81
CA LEU A 130 -15.30 4.22 -15.06
C LEU A 130 -14.36 3.06 -14.72
N SER A 131 -14.89 1.87 -14.43
CA SER A 131 -14.07 0.68 -14.10
C SER A 131 -13.20 0.27 -15.28
N GLN A 132 -13.75 0.31 -16.50
CA GLN A 132 -13.00 0.06 -17.72
C GLN A 132 -11.91 1.11 -17.95
N LEU A 133 -12.22 2.39 -17.71
CA LEU A 133 -11.23 3.48 -17.80
C LEU A 133 -10.10 3.30 -16.79
N LEU A 134 -10.42 2.97 -15.54
CA LEU A 134 -9.43 2.73 -14.48
C LEU A 134 -8.53 1.56 -14.82
N PHE A 135 -9.12 0.44 -15.26
CA PHE A 135 -8.35 -0.75 -15.63
C PHE A 135 -7.38 -0.47 -16.78
N ALA A 136 -7.88 0.12 -17.87
CA ALA A 136 -7.04 0.45 -19.04
C ALA A 136 -5.92 1.44 -18.67
N SER A 137 -6.23 2.48 -17.90
CA SER A 137 -5.23 3.46 -17.45
C SER A 137 -4.18 2.84 -16.53
N SER A 138 -4.59 1.93 -15.64
CA SER A 138 -3.67 1.18 -14.78
C SER A 138 -2.75 0.26 -15.57
N ALA A 139 -3.28 -0.38 -16.62
CA ALA A 139 -2.51 -1.31 -17.45
C ALA A 139 -1.31 -0.65 -18.13
N ILE A 140 -1.45 0.61 -18.55
CA ILE A 140 -0.35 1.34 -19.22
C ILE A 140 0.52 2.19 -18.28
N GLY A 141 0.11 2.37 -17.01
CA GLY A 141 0.84 3.20 -16.04
C GLY A 141 0.93 4.67 -16.44
N GLU A 142 -0.02 5.17 -17.23
CA GLU A 142 -0.06 6.55 -17.67
C GLU A 142 -1.25 7.32 -17.07
N ARG A 143 -1.09 8.64 -16.96
CA ARG A 143 -2.12 9.54 -16.38
C ARG A 143 -3.28 9.86 -17.32
N LEU A 144 -3.49 9.03 -18.32
CA LEU A 144 -4.59 9.22 -19.26
C LEU A 144 -5.94 9.15 -18.52
N GLY A 145 -6.80 10.11 -18.76
CA GLY A 145 -8.09 10.19 -18.11
C GLY A 145 -8.08 10.59 -16.63
N ALA A 146 -6.91 10.93 -16.03
CA ALA A 146 -6.80 11.24 -14.61
C ALA A 146 -7.75 12.35 -14.14
N ASP A 147 -7.90 13.43 -14.91
CA ASP A 147 -8.84 14.49 -14.58
C ASP A 147 -10.30 14.00 -14.60
N ARG A 148 -10.66 13.12 -15.53
CA ARG A 148 -12.02 12.54 -15.62
C ARG A 148 -12.27 11.56 -14.47
N ILE A 149 -11.30 10.69 -14.19
CA ILE A 149 -11.36 9.76 -13.05
C ILE A 149 -11.53 10.54 -11.75
N LEU A 150 -10.75 11.58 -11.55
CA LEU A 150 -10.83 12.41 -10.35
C LEU A 150 -12.15 13.21 -10.28
N ALA A 151 -12.64 13.73 -11.40
CA ALA A 151 -13.92 14.43 -11.46
C ALA A 151 -15.09 13.54 -11.04
N SER A 152 -15.04 12.25 -11.33
CA SER A 152 -16.09 11.30 -10.93
C SER A 152 -16.28 11.21 -9.41
N LEU A 153 -15.24 11.48 -8.62
CA LEU A 153 -15.34 11.56 -7.15
C LEU A 153 -16.13 12.77 -6.68
N SER A 154 -16.06 13.88 -7.43
CA SER A 154 -16.73 15.14 -7.07
C SER A 154 -18.22 15.15 -7.46
N ASP A 155 -18.60 14.43 -8.51
CA ASP A 155 -19.94 14.46 -9.09
C ASP A 155 -21.02 13.76 -8.24
N GLY A 156 -20.64 13.14 -7.11
CA GLY A 156 -21.56 12.41 -6.23
C GLY A 156 -22.23 11.18 -6.86
N LYS A 157 -21.81 10.80 -8.07
CA LYS A 157 -22.36 9.67 -8.82
C LYS A 157 -21.88 8.31 -8.31
N ILE A 158 -20.68 8.27 -7.71
CA ILE A 158 -20.13 7.06 -7.14
C ILE A 158 -20.71 6.86 -5.75
N LYS A 159 -21.55 5.83 -5.60
CA LYS A 159 -22.17 5.48 -4.31
C LYS A 159 -21.38 4.43 -3.54
N ASP A 160 -20.66 3.59 -4.25
CA ASP A 160 -19.86 2.50 -3.70
C ASP A 160 -18.50 3.02 -3.19
N ASP A 161 -18.22 2.75 -1.91
CA ASP A 161 -17.00 3.20 -1.26
C ASP A 161 -15.76 2.40 -1.72
N GLN A 162 -15.91 1.16 -2.22
CA GLN A 162 -14.80 0.40 -2.80
C GLN A 162 -14.27 1.09 -4.07
N THR A 163 -15.17 1.50 -4.95
CA THR A 163 -14.79 2.28 -6.15
C THR A 163 -14.07 3.57 -5.78
N VAL A 164 -14.49 4.24 -4.70
CA VAL A 164 -13.77 5.43 -4.19
C VAL A 164 -12.35 5.08 -3.75
N TRP A 165 -12.15 3.97 -3.04
CA TRP A 165 -10.85 3.46 -2.65
C TRP A 165 -9.95 3.15 -3.85
N ASP A 166 -10.49 2.49 -4.87
CA ASP A 166 -9.74 2.12 -6.08
C ASP A 166 -9.26 3.36 -6.83
N ILE A 167 -10.14 4.35 -6.99
CA ILE A 167 -9.78 5.65 -7.59
C ILE A 167 -8.71 6.36 -6.76
N ALA A 168 -8.89 6.44 -5.44
CA ALA A 168 -7.94 7.10 -4.57
C ALA A 168 -6.57 6.43 -4.61
N ASN A 169 -6.51 5.09 -4.60
CA ASN A 169 -5.29 4.31 -4.74
C ASN A 169 -4.63 4.52 -6.11
N TRP A 170 -5.43 4.54 -7.18
CA TRP A 170 -4.90 4.86 -8.51
C TRP A 170 -4.29 6.27 -8.53
N MET A 171 -4.96 7.26 -7.93
CA MET A 171 -4.42 8.62 -7.80
C MET A 171 -3.13 8.67 -6.96
N ALA A 172 -3.00 7.82 -5.95
CA ALA A 172 -1.77 7.70 -5.17
C ALA A 172 -0.58 7.27 -6.03
N ASN A 173 -0.81 6.35 -6.96
CA ASN A 173 0.23 5.79 -7.82
C ASN A 173 0.50 6.65 -9.06
N GLU A 174 -0.55 7.19 -9.70
CA GLU A 174 -0.45 7.83 -11.00
C GLU A 174 -0.72 9.35 -10.96
N GLY A 175 -1.41 9.85 -9.94
CA GLY A 175 -1.82 11.25 -9.87
C GLY A 175 -0.65 12.24 -9.87
N SER A 176 -0.83 13.39 -10.54
CA SER A 176 0.10 14.52 -10.44
C SER A 176 -0.04 15.24 -9.09
N PRO A 177 0.89 16.12 -8.69
CA PRO A 177 0.71 16.98 -7.52
C PRO A 177 -0.60 17.77 -7.54
N ALA A 178 -1.05 18.23 -8.72
CA ALA A 178 -2.32 18.94 -8.88
C ALA A 178 -3.53 18.03 -8.60
N HIS A 179 -3.49 16.77 -9.07
CA HIS A 179 -4.53 15.78 -8.78
C HIS A 179 -4.58 15.47 -7.28
N LEU A 180 -3.41 15.32 -6.62
CA LEU A 180 -3.34 15.11 -5.17
C LEU A 180 -3.86 16.33 -4.39
N SER A 181 -3.68 17.55 -4.91
CA SER A 181 -4.24 18.76 -4.29
C SER A 181 -5.78 18.78 -4.34
N LYS A 182 -6.35 18.34 -5.46
CA LYS A 182 -7.82 18.18 -5.59
C LYS A 182 -8.31 17.08 -4.64
N LEU A 183 -7.56 15.94 -4.53
CA LEU A 183 -7.90 14.87 -3.60
C LEU A 183 -7.87 15.34 -2.13
N LEU A 184 -6.90 16.18 -1.76
CA LEU A 184 -6.87 16.82 -0.44
C LEU A 184 -8.08 17.72 -0.21
N GLY A 185 -8.52 18.46 -1.23
CA GLY A 185 -9.79 19.23 -1.22
C GLY A 185 -10.98 18.32 -0.91
N LEU A 186 -11.15 17.24 -1.67
CA LEU A 186 -12.22 16.26 -1.45
C LEU A 186 -12.20 15.66 -0.03
N ALA A 187 -11.01 15.41 0.51
CA ALA A 187 -10.87 14.95 1.90
C ALA A 187 -11.41 15.96 2.91
N THR A 188 -11.25 17.27 2.66
CA THR A 188 -11.77 18.33 3.55
C THR A 188 -13.26 18.56 3.41
N GLU A 189 -13.83 18.29 2.25
CA GLU A 189 -15.24 18.57 1.92
C GLU A 189 -16.18 17.42 2.28
N THR A 190 -15.68 16.17 2.23
CA THR A 190 -16.53 15.00 2.50
C THR A 190 -16.86 14.86 3.98
N LYS A 191 -18.14 14.50 4.26
CA LYS A 191 -18.61 14.13 5.60
C LYS A 191 -18.48 12.62 5.88
N SER A 192 -18.20 11.81 4.87
CA SER A 192 -18.01 10.36 5.02
C SER A 192 -16.62 10.06 5.56
N VAL A 193 -16.55 9.48 6.75
CA VAL A 193 -15.29 9.05 7.39
C VAL A 193 -14.56 8.04 6.51
N THR A 194 -15.28 7.11 5.88
CA THR A 194 -14.71 6.09 4.98
C THR A 194 -14.02 6.75 3.78
N ARG A 195 -14.69 7.68 3.11
CA ARG A 195 -14.12 8.40 1.96
C ARG A 195 -12.97 9.31 2.37
N GLN A 196 -13.11 10.00 3.48
CA GLN A 196 -12.05 10.83 4.05
C GLN A 196 -10.79 10.00 4.29
N HIS A 197 -10.96 8.80 4.89
CA HIS A 197 -9.85 7.87 5.10
C HIS A 197 -9.23 7.41 3.77
N ALA A 198 -10.03 7.06 2.77
CA ALA A 198 -9.55 6.65 1.45
C ALA A 198 -8.65 7.74 0.82
N TYR A 199 -9.13 8.99 0.80
CA TYR A 199 -8.39 10.11 0.22
C TYR A 199 -7.10 10.40 0.97
N MET A 200 -7.15 10.44 2.31
CA MET A 200 -5.98 10.72 3.13
C MET A 200 -4.95 9.60 3.07
N ASN A 201 -5.39 8.33 3.03
CA ASN A 201 -4.49 7.19 2.86
C ASN A 201 -3.81 7.20 1.49
N ALA A 202 -4.51 7.58 0.44
CA ALA A 202 -3.94 7.76 -0.89
C ALA A 202 -2.84 8.85 -0.91
N LEU A 203 -3.09 9.98 -0.24
CA LEU A 203 -2.09 11.06 -0.07
C LEU A 203 -0.85 10.56 0.70
N LEU A 204 -1.05 9.78 1.75
CA LEU A 204 0.02 9.19 2.53
C LEU A 204 0.83 8.18 1.70
N THR A 205 0.17 7.36 0.91
CA THR A 205 0.77 6.40 -0.02
C THR A 205 1.62 7.12 -1.08
N ALA A 206 1.06 8.14 -1.74
CA ALA A 206 1.79 8.96 -2.70
C ALA A 206 3.05 9.59 -2.09
N LYS A 207 2.96 10.10 -0.86
CA LYS A 207 4.11 10.65 -0.14
C LYS A 207 5.15 9.60 0.17
N LYS A 208 4.75 8.42 0.64
CA LYS A 208 5.68 7.34 1.02
C LYS A 208 6.38 6.73 -0.20
N LEU A 209 5.64 6.44 -1.26
CA LEU A 209 6.18 5.75 -2.43
C LEU A 209 6.87 6.71 -3.41
N ARG A 210 6.24 7.83 -3.72
CA ARG A 210 6.67 8.73 -4.81
C ARG A 210 7.33 10.01 -4.33
N LYS A 211 7.33 10.28 -3.02
CA LYS A 211 7.93 11.47 -2.37
C LYS A 211 7.35 12.80 -2.85
N ILE A 212 6.16 12.81 -3.45
CA ILE A 212 5.48 14.01 -3.92
C ILE A 212 4.55 14.59 -2.87
N ASN A 213 4.34 15.89 -2.95
CA ASN A 213 3.40 16.64 -2.10
C ASN A 213 2.34 17.31 -2.96
N PRO A 214 1.08 17.39 -2.48
CA PRO A 214 0.10 18.32 -3.03
C PRO A 214 0.45 19.77 -2.65
N SER A 215 -0.20 20.74 -3.29
CA SER A 215 -0.29 22.10 -2.77
C SER A 215 -1.34 22.19 -1.67
N GLY A 216 -1.24 23.21 -0.82
CA GLY A 216 -2.18 23.43 0.28
C GLY A 216 -2.10 22.40 1.41
N THR A 217 -0.89 21.85 1.66
CA THR A 217 -0.64 20.86 2.71
C THR A 217 -1.05 21.31 4.10
N ASP A 218 -1.11 22.64 4.37
CA ASP A 218 -1.55 23.19 5.65
C ASP A 218 -2.98 22.80 6.04
N ARG A 219 -3.83 22.48 5.06
CA ARG A 219 -5.19 21.97 5.30
C ARG A 219 -5.22 20.71 6.15
N ILE A 220 -4.11 19.94 6.20
CA ILE A 220 -4.04 18.73 7.02
C ILE A 220 -4.22 19.02 8.52
N ALA A 221 -3.90 20.24 8.97
CA ALA A 221 -4.03 20.63 10.36
C ALA A 221 -5.47 20.52 10.90
N SER A 222 -6.49 20.72 10.06
CA SER A 222 -7.90 20.60 10.45
C SER A 222 -8.27 19.19 10.90
N PHE A 223 -7.62 18.16 10.35
CA PHE A 223 -7.88 16.76 10.69
C PHE A 223 -7.24 16.32 12.02
N LEU A 224 -6.35 17.13 12.58
CA LEU A 224 -5.80 16.88 13.92
C LEU A 224 -6.86 17.10 15.04
N ASN A 225 -8.00 17.68 14.72
CA ASN A 225 -9.15 17.78 15.62
C ASN A 225 -10.16 16.63 15.45
N SER A 226 -9.90 15.68 14.55
CA SER A 226 -10.81 14.55 14.31
C SER A 226 -10.93 13.68 15.56
N GLU A 227 -12.16 13.29 15.90
CA GLU A 227 -12.42 12.31 16.95
C GLU A 227 -12.08 10.88 16.49
N ASN A 228 -12.05 10.62 15.18
CA ASN A 228 -11.66 9.33 14.61
C ASN A 228 -10.14 9.15 14.65
N ASP A 229 -9.67 8.15 15.41
CA ASP A 229 -8.25 7.88 15.60
C ASP A 229 -7.51 7.51 14.32
N THR A 230 -8.19 6.89 13.35
CA THR A 230 -7.59 6.53 12.06
C THR A 230 -7.31 7.79 11.24
N ILE A 231 -8.31 8.68 11.11
CA ILE A 231 -8.16 9.96 10.41
C ILE A 231 -7.08 10.79 11.09
N PHE A 232 -7.16 10.93 12.41
CA PHE A 232 -6.17 11.64 13.20
C PHE A 232 -4.75 11.09 12.97
N GLY A 233 -4.58 9.77 13.01
CA GLY A 233 -3.28 9.12 12.85
C GLY A 233 -2.67 9.37 11.47
N VAL A 234 -3.47 9.30 10.40
CA VAL A 234 -3.02 9.63 9.04
C VAL A 234 -2.67 11.11 8.91
N ALA A 235 -3.50 11.99 9.49
CA ALA A 235 -3.26 13.44 9.49
C ALA A 235 -1.94 13.80 10.19
N ALA A 236 -1.70 13.24 11.36
CA ALA A 236 -0.45 13.44 12.09
C ALA A 236 0.76 12.97 11.28
N GLN A 237 0.70 11.78 10.66
CA GLN A 237 1.77 11.29 9.79
C GLN A 237 2.03 12.23 8.61
N LEU A 238 0.97 12.68 7.93
CA LEU A 238 1.08 13.59 6.79
C LEU A 238 1.65 14.95 7.22
N ALA A 239 1.19 15.51 8.35
CA ALA A 239 1.72 16.75 8.89
C ALA A 239 3.26 16.68 9.10
N GLY A 240 3.73 15.57 9.68
CA GLY A 240 5.17 15.33 9.86
C GLY A 240 5.92 15.15 8.54
N LEU A 241 5.40 14.32 7.62
CA LEU A 241 6.05 13.99 6.36
C LEU A 241 6.07 15.15 5.35
N TRP A 242 5.06 16.01 5.38
CA TRP A 242 4.99 17.22 4.55
C TRP A 242 5.67 18.43 5.18
N LYS A 243 6.18 18.30 6.42
CA LYS A 243 6.83 19.38 7.16
C LYS A 243 5.90 20.57 7.41
N VAL A 244 4.65 20.30 7.79
CA VAL A 244 3.64 21.33 8.03
C VAL A 244 3.86 21.97 9.43
N GLU A 245 4.69 22.99 9.48
CA GLU A 245 5.08 23.66 10.73
C GLU A 245 3.88 24.30 11.47
N SER A 246 2.86 24.73 10.75
CA SER A 246 1.62 25.26 11.34
C SER A 246 0.86 24.23 12.20
N SER A 247 1.11 22.93 12.01
CA SER A 247 0.53 21.86 12.83
C SER A 247 1.22 21.65 14.17
N ARG A 248 2.44 22.17 14.37
CA ARG A 248 3.26 21.96 15.56
C ARG A 248 2.55 22.30 16.88
N PRO A 249 1.93 23.48 17.06
CA PRO A 249 1.27 23.82 18.32
C PRO A 249 0.16 22.85 18.70
N ALA A 250 -0.61 22.38 17.72
CA ALA A 250 -1.67 21.38 17.95
C ALA A 250 -1.07 20.03 18.37
N LEU A 251 0.00 19.58 17.71
CA LEU A 251 0.69 18.33 18.04
C LEU A 251 1.30 18.38 19.45
N GLU A 252 1.99 19.47 19.81
CA GLU A 252 2.57 19.64 21.13
C GLU A 252 1.50 19.69 22.22
N LYS A 253 0.39 20.37 21.98
CA LYS A 253 -0.76 20.42 22.92
C LYS A 253 -1.29 19.00 23.19
N ILE A 254 -1.50 18.18 22.15
CA ILE A 254 -2.01 16.82 22.30
C ILE A 254 -0.98 15.94 23.04
N LEU A 255 0.32 16.08 22.76
CA LEU A 255 1.35 15.29 23.46
C LEU A 255 1.46 15.67 24.95
N ASN A 256 1.09 16.88 25.31
CA ASN A 256 1.06 17.35 26.71
C ASN A 256 -0.24 16.99 27.44
N ASP A 257 -1.31 16.61 26.75
CA ASP A 257 -2.58 16.22 27.37
C ASP A 257 -2.46 14.80 27.96
N ASP A 258 -2.60 14.69 29.27
CA ASP A 258 -2.57 13.41 30.00
C ASP A 258 -3.77 12.49 29.67
N ARG A 259 -4.84 13.07 29.10
CA ARG A 259 -6.04 12.35 28.69
C ARG A 259 -5.94 11.80 27.24
N ALA A 260 -4.92 12.24 26.50
CA ALA A 260 -4.71 11.75 25.14
C ALA A 260 -4.46 10.22 25.13
N SER A 261 -5.12 9.51 24.24
CA SER A 261 -4.92 8.06 24.12
C SER A 261 -3.47 7.73 23.76
N PRO A 262 -2.94 6.57 24.20
CA PRO A 262 -1.59 6.13 23.82
C PRO A 262 -1.37 6.09 22.31
N VAL A 263 -2.41 5.77 21.53
CA VAL A 263 -2.38 5.73 20.07
C VAL A 263 -2.14 7.13 19.51
N ARG A 264 -2.91 8.12 19.98
CA ARG A 264 -2.74 9.53 19.56
C ARG A 264 -1.39 10.08 19.97
N SER A 265 -1.00 9.88 21.20
CA SER A 265 0.30 10.34 21.72
C SER A 265 1.46 9.79 20.91
N LYS A 266 1.41 8.50 20.52
CA LYS A 266 2.40 7.87 19.64
C LYS A 266 2.41 8.48 18.25
N ALA A 267 1.26 8.69 17.64
CA ALA A 267 1.14 9.28 16.30
C ALA A 267 1.69 10.72 16.29
N VAL A 268 1.35 11.51 17.29
CA VAL A 268 1.85 12.89 17.48
C VAL A 268 3.35 12.94 17.63
N LEU A 269 3.91 12.08 18.49
CA LEU A 269 5.36 12.02 18.68
C LEU A 269 6.09 11.68 17.38
N GLN A 270 5.58 10.71 16.61
CA GLN A 270 6.14 10.37 15.31
C GLN A 270 6.05 11.53 14.32
N ALA A 271 4.94 12.27 14.35
CA ALA A 271 4.76 13.48 13.54
C ALA A 271 5.78 14.57 13.91
N LEU A 272 5.97 14.87 15.20
CA LEU A 272 6.95 15.84 15.68
C LEU A 272 8.38 15.43 15.31
N ILE A 273 8.75 14.16 15.48
CA ILE A 273 10.06 13.64 15.07
C ILE A 273 10.23 13.77 13.55
N SER A 274 9.17 13.50 12.78
CA SER A 274 9.19 13.66 11.33
C SER A 274 9.26 15.13 10.91
N LEU A 275 8.60 16.05 11.59
CA LEU A 275 8.79 17.49 11.40
C LEU A 275 10.26 17.87 11.59
N GLY A 276 10.88 17.39 12.67
CA GLY A 276 12.29 17.60 12.94
C GLY A 276 12.63 19.05 13.27
N GLY A 277 13.88 19.41 13.02
CA GLY A 277 14.41 20.75 13.28
C GLY A 277 14.73 21.03 14.76
N GLU A 278 15.32 22.19 15.02
CA GLU A 278 15.76 22.58 16.36
C GLU A 278 14.60 22.73 17.34
N LYS A 279 13.46 23.23 16.89
CA LYS A 279 12.24 23.36 17.71
C LYS A 279 11.78 22.00 18.26
N THR A 280 11.76 20.95 17.42
CA THR A 280 11.41 19.60 17.88
C THR A 280 12.41 19.09 18.90
N ASN A 281 13.71 19.25 18.63
CA ASN A 281 14.76 18.81 19.54
C ASN A 281 14.66 19.52 20.89
N SER A 282 14.47 20.82 20.88
CA SER A 282 14.32 21.63 22.11
C SER A 282 13.09 21.21 22.90
N TYR A 283 11.93 21.03 22.24
CA TYR A 283 10.71 20.57 22.88
C TYR A 283 10.85 19.18 23.50
N LEU A 284 11.42 18.21 22.76
CA LEU A 284 11.62 16.86 23.27
C LEU A 284 12.69 16.80 24.37
N ASN A 285 13.70 17.71 24.35
CA ASN A 285 14.68 17.87 25.43
C ASN A 285 14.00 18.37 26.70
N GLN A 286 13.16 19.41 26.59
CA GLN A 286 12.41 19.95 27.70
C GLN A 286 11.45 18.89 28.26
N LEU A 287 10.67 18.21 27.43
CA LEU A 287 9.75 17.19 27.87
C LEU A 287 10.44 16.02 28.61
N PHE A 288 11.61 15.60 28.14
CA PHE A 288 12.39 14.55 28.80
C PHE A 288 13.02 15.03 30.10
N GLY A 289 13.49 16.29 30.14
CA GLY A 289 14.19 16.89 31.29
C GLY A 289 13.28 17.31 32.44
N ASP A 290 12.00 17.63 32.16
CA ASP A 290 11.05 18.09 33.17
C ASP A 290 10.75 16.97 34.20
N PRO A 291 11.02 17.20 35.51
CA PRO A 291 10.71 16.25 36.57
C PRO A 291 9.21 15.87 36.64
N LYS A 292 8.33 16.79 36.25
CA LYS A 292 6.87 16.60 36.27
C LYS A 292 6.35 15.68 35.14
N THR A 293 7.16 15.49 34.07
CA THR A 293 6.75 14.62 32.97
C THR A 293 6.70 13.15 33.43
N PRO A 294 5.53 12.49 33.27
CA PRO A 294 5.38 11.10 33.69
C PRO A 294 6.38 10.16 33.00
N TYR A 295 6.82 9.11 33.73
CA TYR A 295 7.76 8.11 33.21
C TYR A 295 7.36 7.54 31.84
N GLY A 296 6.08 7.16 31.67
CA GLY A 296 5.58 6.60 30.41
C GLY A 296 5.74 7.55 29.22
N ARG A 297 5.57 8.86 29.43
CA ARG A 297 5.76 9.87 28.38
C ARG A 297 7.25 10.04 28.06
N LYS A 298 8.14 10.04 29.05
CA LYS A 298 9.60 10.02 28.82
C LYS A 298 10.03 8.77 28.07
N ALA A 299 9.50 7.61 28.42
CA ALA A 299 9.76 6.35 27.72
C ALA A 299 9.29 6.40 26.26
N MET A 300 8.13 7.01 26.01
CA MET A 300 7.61 7.22 24.64
C MET A 300 8.55 8.10 23.82
N VAL A 301 9.09 9.20 24.37
CA VAL A 301 10.08 10.05 23.68
C VAL A 301 11.32 9.23 23.31
N VAL A 302 11.84 8.43 24.23
CA VAL A 302 13.03 7.59 24.00
C VAL A 302 12.77 6.57 22.90
N THR A 303 11.66 5.84 22.98
CA THR A 303 11.31 4.80 22.00
C THR A 303 11.06 5.40 20.61
N GLY A 304 10.40 6.57 20.54
CA GLY A 304 10.18 7.29 19.29
C GLY A 304 11.48 7.76 18.62
N GLN A 305 12.44 8.22 19.41
CA GLN A 305 13.73 8.71 18.91
C GLN A 305 14.75 7.61 18.59
N SER A 306 14.52 6.36 18.99
CA SER A 306 15.50 5.26 18.86
C SER A 306 16.03 5.06 17.44
N LYS A 307 15.20 5.27 16.42
CA LYS A 307 15.59 5.15 15.00
C LYS A 307 16.19 6.44 14.43
N ALA A 308 15.65 7.59 14.82
CA ALA A 308 16.03 8.88 14.24
C ALA A 308 17.29 9.47 14.87
N GLN A 309 17.47 9.27 16.19
CA GLN A 309 18.56 9.79 17.00
C GLN A 309 19.07 8.72 17.98
N PRO A 310 19.63 7.62 17.49
CA PRO A 310 19.89 6.42 18.29
C PRO A 310 20.81 6.66 19.50
N ILE A 311 21.85 7.49 19.36
CA ILE A 311 22.79 7.78 20.45
C ILE A 311 22.10 8.58 21.57
N LEU A 312 21.37 9.64 21.21
CA LEU A 312 20.63 10.45 22.18
C LEU A 312 19.55 9.63 22.90
N ALA A 313 18.81 8.83 22.12
CA ALA A 313 17.79 7.93 22.65
C ALA A 313 18.41 6.89 23.61
N ALA A 314 19.57 6.31 23.29
CA ALA A 314 20.25 5.34 24.13
C ALA A 314 20.69 5.94 25.48
N ARG A 315 21.27 7.13 25.48
CA ARG A 315 21.61 7.87 26.71
C ARG A 315 20.39 8.12 27.61
N ARG A 316 19.27 8.49 26.98
CA ARG A 316 18.01 8.70 27.68
C ARG A 316 17.41 7.39 28.19
N ALA A 317 17.51 6.33 27.39
CA ALA A 317 17.07 5.00 27.78
C ALA A 317 17.78 4.54 29.05
N VAL A 318 19.12 4.66 29.11
CA VAL A 318 19.89 4.27 30.28
C VAL A 318 19.44 5.03 31.53
N LYS A 319 19.24 6.35 31.45
CA LYS A 319 18.75 7.16 32.58
C LYS A 319 17.37 6.68 33.08
N LEU A 320 16.46 6.33 32.14
CA LEU A 320 15.15 5.81 32.51
C LEU A 320 15.23 4.42 33.13
N LEU A 321 16.09 3.55 32.59
CA LEU A 321 16.27 2.19 33.08
C LEU A 321 16.89 2.19 34.51
N GLN A 322 17.82 3.09 34.78
CA GLN A 322 18.43 3.29 36.14
C GLN A 322 17.43 3.81 37.15
N GLY A 323 16.63 4.82 36.78
CA GLY A 323 15.65 5.47 37.65
C GLY A 323 14.27 4.88 37.65
N ALA A 324 14.12 3.69 37.14
CA ALA A 324 12.80 3.12 36.90
C ALA A 324 12.07 2.72 38.18
N PRO A 325 10.83 3.19 38.38
CA PRO A 325 10.00 2.73 39.51
C PRO A 325 9.87 1.20 39.48
N GLY A 326 10.04 0.54 40.62
CA GLY A 326 10.03 -0.93 40.69
C GLY A 326 8.84 -1.57 40.04
N GLY A 327 9.07 -2.65 39.29
CA GLY A 327 8.06 -3.57 38.79
C GLY A 327 7.27 -3.16 37.53
N LYS A 328 7.48 -1.97 36.96
CA LYS A 328 6.74 -1.60 35.72
C LYS A 328 7.47 -2.04 34.46
N ASP A 329 6.68 -2.45 33.49
CA ASP A 329 7.09 -2.93 32.17
C ASP A 329 8.11 -2.00 31.47
N LYS A 330 9.32 -2.50 31.31
CA LYS A 330 10.42 -1.84 30.61
C LYS A 330 10.70 -2.46 29.24
N PHE A 331 9.96 -3.50 28.89
CA PHE A 331 10.12 -4.20 27.62
C PHE A 331 9.99 -3.27 26.43
N GLY A 332 9.11 -2.26 26.48
CA GLY A 332 8.95 -1.27 25.46
C GLY A 332 10.21 -0.47 25.14
N ILE A 333 11.04 -0.13 26.13
CA ILE A 333 12.30 0.59 25.93
C ILE A 333 13.29 -0.31 25.20
N TYR A 334 13.57 -1.52 25.71
CA TYR A 334 14.49 -2.45 25.05
C TYR A 334 14.03 -2.85 23.65
N ALA A 335 12.74 -3.19 23.49
CA ALA A 335 12.16 -3.57 22.21
C ALA A 335 12.34 -2.50 21.12
N ALA A 336 12.24 -1.23 21.46
CA ALA A 336 12.41 -0.12 20.52
C ALA A 336 13.81 -0.04 19.89
N PHE A 337 14.82 -0.60 20.56
CA PHE A 337 16.19 -0.62 20.05
C PHE A 337 16.53 -1.91 19.28
N LEU A 338 15.87 -3.01 19.56
CA LEU A 338 16.18 -4.32 18.95
C LEU A 338 15.83 -4.42 17.46
N GLY A 339 14.88 -3.61 17.00
CA GLY A 339 14.45 -3.61 15.58
C GLY A 339 15.38 -2.86 14.62
N ASN A 340 16.48 -2.26 15.09
CA ASN A 340 17.40 -1.47 14.26
C ASN A 340 18.84 -1.66 14.73
N ARG A 341 19.73 -2.14 13.87
CA ARG A 341 21.13 -2.44 14.21
C ARG A 341 21.90 -1.26 14.81
N GLY A 342 21.71 -0.05 14.24
CA GLY A 342 22.36 1.16 14.74
C GLY A 342 21.87 1.55 16.13
N ALA A 343 20.57 1.45 16.37
CA ALA A 343 19.97 1.70 17.68
C ALA A 343 20.45 0.66 18.72
N THR A 344 20.44 -0.63 18.36
CA THR A 344 20.94 -1.70 19.24
C THR A 344 22.38 -1.47 19.66
N ARG A 345 23.26 -1.10 18.73
CA ARG A 345 24.67 -0.79 19.03
C ARG A 345 24.81 0.43 19.94
N ALA A 346 24.07 1.49 19.66
CA ALA A 346 24.08 2.69 20.51
C ALA A 346 23.64 2.36 21.95
N LEU A 347 22.60 1.55 22.11
CA LEU A 347 22.14 1.11 23.43
C LEU A 347 23.18 0.24 24.13
N ALA A 348 23.83 -0.70 23.44
CA ALA A 348 24.88 -1.55 23.98
C ALA A 348 26.06 -0.70 24.51
N THR A 349 26.48 0.31 23.74
CA THR A 349 27.56 1.23 24.14
C THR A 349 27.22 1.98 25.42
N GLU A 350 26.06 2.59 25.52
CA GLU A 350 25.66 3.38 26.68
C GLU A 350 25.40 2.49 27.92
N ILE A 351 24.81 1.30 27.75
CA ILE A 351 24.59 0.34 28.85
C ILE A 351 25.92 -0.21 29.38
N SER A 352 26.92 -0.43 28.53
CA SER A 352 28.21 -0.99 28.98
C SER A 352 28.93 -0.15 30.01
N GLN A 353 28.60 1.14 30.13
CA GLN A 353 29.13 2.12 31.04
C GLN A 353 28.19 2.44 32.22
N ALA A 354 27.08 1.76 32.33
CA ALA A 354 26.04 2.01 33.31
C ALA A 354 25.93 0.88 34.34
N ASN A 355 25.35 1.22 35.49
CA ASN A 355 24.87 0.23 36.45
C ASN A 355 23.35 0.15 36.35
N LEU A 356 22.81 -1.03 36.10
CA LEU A 356 21.38 -1.25 36.04
C LEU A 356 20.91 -2.06 37.25
N PRO A 357 19.72 -1.78 37.78
CA PRO A 357 19.10 -2.66 38.76
C PRO A 357 18.93 -4.07 38.18
N GLU A 358 19.28 -5.08 38.96
CA GLU A 358 19.22 -6.49 38.52
C GLU A 358 17.89 -6.88 37.84
N PRO A 359 16.69 -6.55 38.39
CA PRO A 359 15.43 -6.90 37.74
C PRO A 359 15.26 -6.26 36.36
N ILE A 360 15.81 -5.07 36.15
CA ILE A 360 15.77 -4.35 34.86
C ILE A 360 16.71 -4.99 33.85
N ALA A 361 17.90 -5.37 34.31
CA ALA A 361 18.88 -6.07 33.48
C ALA A 361 18.36 -7.46 33.07
N LEU A 362 17.73 -8.22 33.98
CA LEU A 362 17.10 -9.51 33.67
C LEU A 362 16.02 -9.40 32.60
N GLN A 363 15.14 -8.39 32.68
CA GLN A 363 14.13 -8.13 31.65
C GLN A 363 14.77 -7.83 30.29
N GLY A 364 15.79 -6.96 30.28
CA GLY A 364 16.51 -6.63 29.04
C GLY A 364 17.23 -7.84 28.43
N LEU A 365 17.86 -8.67 29.27
CA LEU A 365 18.54 -9.89 28.86
C LEU A 365 17.55 -10.89 28.22
N GLN A 366 16.43 -11.17 28.90
CA GLN A 366 15.40 -12.06 28.39
C GLN A 366 14.90 -11.61 26.99
N LEU A 367 14.66 -10.31 26.81
CA LEU A 367 14.19 -9.77 25.55
C LEU A 367 15.26 -9.83 24.44
N ALA A 368 16.53 -9.53 24.79
CA ALA A 368 17.63 -9.56 23.85
C ALA A 368 17.95 -11.01 23.40
N GLU A 369 17.88 -11.99 24.30
CA GLU A 369 18.10 -13.41 24.00
C GLU A 369 16.95 -14.03 23.17
N SER A 370 15.70 -13.61 23.42
CA SER A 370 14.53 -14.04 22.64
C SER A 370 14.41 -13.35 21.28
N SER A 371 15.18 -12.27 21.05
CA SER A 371 15.16 -11.57 19.77
C SER A 371 15.75 -12.44 18.63
N PRO A 372 15.15 -12.43 17.44
CA PRO A 372 15.68 -13.16 16.29
C PRO A 372 17.13 -12.83 15.96
N THR A 373 17.58 -11.61 16.24
CA THR A 373 18.93 -11.14 15.95
C THR A 373 19.96 -11.51 17.01
N ARG A 374 19.51 -11.90 18.22
CA ARG A 374 20.35 -12.19 19.40
C ARG A 374 21.61 -11.31 19.49
N PRO A 375 21.46 -10.02 19.74
CA PRO A 375 22.56 -9.04 19.64
C PRO A 375 23.59 -9.25 20.74
N LYS A 376 24.68 -9.97 20.42
CA LYS A 376 25.72 -10.38 21.39
C LYS A 376 26.32 -9.23 22.18
N GLU A 377 26.60 -8.09 21.51
CA GLU A 377 27.15 -6.89 22.15
C GLU A 377 26.20 -6.31 23.21
N LEU A 378 24.91 -6.26 22.91
CA LEU A 378 23.89 -5.77 23.85
C LEU A 378 23.70 -6.74 25.02
N ILE A 379 23.65 -8.04 24.76
CA ILE A 379 23.54 -9.09 25.79
C ILE A 379 24.71 -8.96 26.78
N ALA A 380 25.93 -8.91 26.29
CA ALA A 380 27.11 -8.77 27.13
C ALA A 380 27.12 -7.45 27.95
N ALA A 381 26.68 -6.34 27.32
CA ALA A 381 26.55 -5.05 28.00
C ALA A 381 25.52 -5.09 29.14
N ILE A 382 24.36 -5.71 28.90
CA ILE A 382 23.30 -5.85 29.91
C ILE A 382 23.75 -6.74 31.05
N GLN A 383 24.40 -7.88 30.78
CA GLN A 383 24.94 -8.78 31.80
C GLN A 383 25.94 -8.07 32.69
N LYS A 384 26.90 -7.33 32.11
CA LYS A 384 27.87 -6.55 32.83
C LYS A 384 27.22 -5.47 33.70
N ALA A 385 26.30 -4.69 33.11
CA ALA A 385 25.65 -3.58 33.76
C ALA A 385 24.73 -4.01 34.93
N GLY A 386 24.15 -5.20 34.85
CA GLY A 386 23.30 -5.77 35.89
C GLY A 386 24.02 -6.68 36.89
N GLY A 387 25.34 -6.89 36.74
CA GLY A 387 26.09 -7.85 37.57
C GLY A 387 25.64 -9.30 37.43
N LEU A 388 25.01 -9.65 36.25
CA LEU A 388 24.43 -10.96 36.03
C LEU A 388 25.51 -11.97 35.66
N LYS A 389 25.48 -13.13 36.28
CA LYS A 389 26.35 -14.26 35.88
C LYS A 389 25.93 -14.75 34.52
N PRO A 390 26.87 -15.13 33.61
CA PRO A 390 26.50 -15.79 32.36
C PRO A 390 25.65 -17.03 32.66
N MET A 391 24.46 -17.11 32.07
CA MET A 391 23.65 -18.33 32.18
C MET A 391 24.38 -19.44 31.44
N LYS A 392 24.88 -20.45 32.15
CA LYS A 392 25.43 -21.66 31.53
C LYS A 392 24.29 -22.39 30.82
N MET A 393 24.23 -22.30 29.50
CA MET A 393 23.24 -23.01 28.66
C MET A 393 23.51 -24.50 28.49
N SER A 394 24.39 -25.09 29.26
CA SER A 394 24.60 -26.53 29.29
C SER A 394 24.76 -26.97 30.75
N LEU A 395 23.70 -27.53 31.30
CA LEU A 395 23.87 -28.53 32.36
C LEU A 395 24.71 -29.66 31.70
N SER A 396 25.91 -29.93 32.20
CA SER A 396 26.64 -31.10 31.82
C SER A 396 25.85 -32.34 32.26
N LEU A 397 25.95 -33.46 31.53
CA LEU A 397 25.28 -34.69 31.91
C LEU A 397 25.64 -35.15 33.34
N SER A 398 26.76 -34.67 33.90
CA SER A 398 27.16 -34.85 35.29
C SER A 398 26.45 -33.98 36.32
N GLU A 399 25.70 -32.92 35.91
CA GLU A 399 24.87 -32.06 36.77
C GLU A 399 23.38 -32.49 36.72
N MET A 400 23.04 -33.45 35.85
CA MET A 400 21.69 -34.03 35.72
C MET A 400 21.56 -35.40 36.49
N ALA A 401 22.68 -35.97 36.98
CA ALA A 401 22.69 -37.16 37.81
C ALA A 401 22.81 -36.79 39.29
#